data_5e6eef39acbd5ddc4d3c7d48533b1af4
#
_entry.id   5e6eef39acbd5ddc4d3c7d48533b1af4
#
_cell.length_a   1.000
_cell.length_b   1.000
_cell.length_c   1.000
_cell.angle_alpha   90.00
_cell.angle_beta   90.00
_cell.angle_gamma   90.00
#
_symmetry.space_group_name_H-M   'P 1'
#
loop_
_entity.id
_entity.type
_entity.pdbx_description
1 polymer ?
#
loop_
_entity_poly.entity_id
_entity_poly.type
_entity_poly.pdbx_seq_one_letter_code
_entity_poly.pdbx_strand_id
1 'polypeptide(L)' 'MSPVPGTRCRSSRNILFPGGIVRRASRGTLISKRENLGRELFTVDFDSGQKLILFAHEIELVSDDLAA' A
#
# COMPACT_ATOMS: atom_id res chain seq x y z
N MET A 1 8.48 -7.39 -11.82
CA MET A 1 9.21 -6.20 -11.42
C MET A 1 8.59 -5.62 -10.16
N SER A 2 9.41 -5.32 -9.17
CA SER A 2 8.92 -4.84 -7.89
C SER A 2 8.54 -3.36 -7.98
N PRO A 3 7.48 -2.94 -7.30
CA PRO A 3 7.15 -1.53 -7.23
C PRO A 3 8.24 -0.76 -6.48
N VAL A 4 8.39 0.49 -6.82
CA VAL A 4 9.40 1.36 -6.22
C VAL A 4 8.73 2.40 -5.30
N PRO A 5 9.48 2.94 -4.33
CA PRO A 5 8.96 4.01 -3.49
C PRO A 5 8.43 5.16 -4.33
N GLY A 6 7.33 5.74 -3.87
CA GLY A 6 6.66 6.81 -4.60
C GLY A 6 5.52 6.33 -5.48
N THR A 7 5.41 5.02 -5.68
CA THR A 7 4.34 4.45 -6.50
C THR A 7 3.00 4.60 -5.79
N ARG A 8 1.98 5.03 -6.54
CA ARG A 8 0.63 5.10 -5.97
C ARG A 8 0.02 3.72 -5.90
N CYS A 9 -0.74 3.49 -4.85
CA CYS A 9 -1.40 2.22 -4.64
C CYS A 9 -2.72 2.43 -3.92
N ARG A 10 -3.47 1.34 -3.79
CA ARG A 10 -4.71 1.35 -3.02
C ARG A 10 -4.82 0.01 -2.28
N SER A 11 -5.57 0.01 -1.19
CA SER A 11 -5.79 -1.23 -0.46
C SER A 11 -6.71 -2.15 -1.25
N SER A 12 -6.40 -3.44 -1.24
CA SER A 12 -7.22 -4.44 -1.94
C SER A 12 -8.34 -4.95 -1.05
N ARG A 13 -8.33 -4.60 0.22
CA ARG A 13 -9.30 -5.08 1.19
C ARG A 13 -9.37 -4.10 2.36
N ASN A 14 -10.35 -4.30 3.24
CA ASN A 14 -10.40 -3.55 4.49
C ASN A 14 -9.27 -4.03 5.41
N ILE A 15 -8.55 -3.09 6.01
CA ILE A 15 -7.41 -3.41 6.85
C ILE A 15 -7.62 -2.81 8.22
N LEU A 16 -7.65 -3.67 9.23
CA LEU A 16 -7.80 -3.24 10.61
C LEU A 16 -6.43 -2.92 11.18
N PHE A 17 -6.36 -1.84 11.94
CA PHE A 17 -5.15 -1.50 12.67
C PHE A 17 -5.55 -0.90 14.02
N PRO A 18 -4.62 -0.77 14.97
CA PRO A 18 -5.00 -0.34 16.34
C PRO A 18 -5.75 0.99 16.41
N GLY A 19 -5.54 1.88 15.47
CA GLY A 19 -6.21 3.17 15.44
C GLY A 19 -7.52 3.20 14.68
N GLY A 20 -7.92 2.08 14.07
CA GLY A 20 -9.14 2.08 13.27
C GLY A 20 -9.11 1.11 12.11
N ILE A 21 -9.63 1.56 10.98
CA ILE A 21 -9.73 0.73 9.79
C ILE A 21 -9.37 1.56 8.56
N VAL A 22 -8.63 0.93 7.64
CA VAL A 22 -8.43 1.45 6.30
C VAL A 22 -9.39 0.70 5.40
N ARG A 23 -10.31 1.42 4.78
CA ARG A 23 -11.32 0.78 3.94
C ARG A 23 -10.73 0.36 2.61
N ARG A 24 -11.31 -0.67 2.03
CA ARG A 24 -10.94 -1.17 0.71
C ARG A 24 -10.92 -0.02 -0.29
N ALA A 25 -9.93 -0.05 -1.18
CA ALA A 25 -9.72 0.96 -2.23
C ALA A 25 -9.28 2.33 -1.70
N SER A 26 -8.84 2.40 -0.44
CA SER A 26 -8.20 3.60 0.07
C SER A 26 -6.87 3.79 -0.63
N ARG A 27 -6.58 5.01 -1.06
CA ARG A 27 -5.38 5.29 -1.81
C ARG A 27 -4.24 5.73 -0.90
N GLY A 28 -3.03 5.42 -1.32
CA GLY A 28 -1.84 5.82 -0.61
C GLY A 28 -0.63 5.80 -1.51
N THR A 29 0.51 6.06 -0.91
CA THR A 29 1.78 6.08 -1.60
C THR A 29 2.70 5.05 -0.97
N LEU A 30 3.33 4.23 -1.80
CA LEU A 30 4.31 3.28 -1.34
C LEU A 30 5.56 4.03 -0.92
N ILE A 31 5.96 3.90 0.35
CA ILE A 31 7.12 4.60 0.88
C ILE A 31 8.36 3.72 0.79
N SER A 32 8.24 2.48 1.16
CA SER A 32 9.39 1.57 1.17
C SER A 32 8.92 0.14 1.03
N LYS A 33 9.88 -0.71 0.69
CA LYS A 33 9.67 -2.14 0.56
C LYS A 33 10.73 -2.84 1.36
N ARG A 34 10.33 -3.89 2.06
CA ARG A 34 11.25 -4.73 2.83
C ARG A 34 10.94 -6.18 2.56
N GLU A 35 11.97 -6.98 2.47
CA GLU A 35 11.82 -8.43 2.34
C GLU A 35 12.22 -9.07 3.66
N ASN A 36 11.39 -9.98 4.15
CA ASN A 36 11.64 -10.66 5.40
C ASN A 36 11.14 -12.10 5.27
N LEU A 37 12.06 -13.04 5.41
CA LEU A 37 11.76 -14.48 5.37
C LEU A 37 10.96 -14.86 4.10
N GLY A 38 11.38 -14.31 2.97
CA GLY A 38 10.76 -14.62 1.70
C GLY A 38 9.45 -13.89 1.43
N ARG A 39 9.05 -12.98 2.31
CA ARG A 39 7.83 -12.20 2.14
C ARG A 39 8.15 -10.74 1.90
N GLU A 40 7.40 -10.12 1.02
CA GLU A 40 7.55 -8.69 0.77
C GLU A 40 6.59 -7.92 1.65
N LEU A 41 7.13 -6.92 2.34
CA LEU A 41 6.36 -6.02 3.18
C LEU A 41 6.48 -4.62 2.62
N PHE A 42 5.35 -3.94 2.50
CA PHE A 42 5.31 -2.60 1.94
C PHE A 42 4.84 -1.62 2.99
N THR A 43 5.58 -0.53 3.16
CA THR A 43 5.13 0.58 4.00
C THR A 43 4.35 1.53 3.12
N VAL A 44 3.09 1.73 3.45
CA VAL A 44 2.18 2.58 2.67
C VAL A 44 1.72 3.74 3.52
N ASP A 45 1.87 4.93 2.99
CA ASP A 45 1.36 6.15 3.62
C ASP A 45 0.03 6.48 2.95
N PHE A 46 -1.06 6.14 3.62
CA PHE A 46 -2.39 6.37 3.09
C PHE A 46 -2.74 7.85 3.11
N ASP A 47 -3.50 8.28 2.12
CA ASP A 47 -3.89 9.69 1.99
C ASP A 47 -4.66 10.18 3.21
N SER A 48 -5.32 9.26 3.92
CA SER A 48 -6.04 9.60 5.16
C SER A 48 -5.12 9.85 6.36
N GLY A 49 -3.83 9.63 6.20
CA GLY A 49 -2.86 9.94 7.25
C GLY A 49 -2.25 8.75 7.96
N GLN A 50 -2.75 7.54 7.73
CA GLN A 50 -2.21 6.35 8.36
C GLN A 50 -1.01 5.84 7.58
N LYS A 51 0.00 5.36 8.31
CA LYS A 51 1.15 4.72 7.71
C LYS A 51 1.20 3.29 8.21
N LEU A 52 1.03 2.34 7.31
CA LEU A 52 0.92 0.93 7.69
C LEU A 52 1.89 0.08 6.90
N ILE A 53 2.25 -1.06 7.47
CA ILE A 53 3.07 -2.06 6.81
C ILE A 53 2.14 -3.18 6.36
N LEU A 54 2.12 -3.46 5.06
CA LEU A 54 1.17 -4.39 4.47
C LEU A 54 1.89 -5.43 3.64
N PHE A 55 1.23 -6.58 3.48
CA PHE A 55 1.70 -7.61 2.56
C PHE A 55 1.35 -7.24 1.13
N ALA A 56 2.05 -7.85 0.19
CA ALA A 56 1.85 -7.53 -1.23
C ALA A 56 0.40 -7.76 -1.68
N HIS A 57 -0.26 -8.79 -1.15
CA HIS A 57 -1.63 -9.09 -1.56
C HIS A 57 -2.65 -8.11 -0.98
N GLU A 58 -2.24 -7.25 -0.07
CA GLU A 58 -3.14 -6.28 0.56
C GLU A 58 -3.17 -4.94 -0.18
N ILE A 59 -2.36 -4.80 -1.21
CA ILE A 59 -2.35 -3.57 -2.01
C ILE A 59 -2.44 -3.88 -3.48
N GLU A 60 -2.94 -2.90 -4.23
CA GLU A 60 -2.97 -2.93 -5.69
C GLU A 60 -2.30 -1.65 -6.18
N LEU A 61 -1.48 -1.79 -7.21
CA LEU A 61 -0.84 -0.63 -7.80
C LEU A 61 -1.82 0.14 -8.66
N VAL A 62 -1.74 1.46 -8.59
CA VAL A 62 -2.60 2.33 -9.37
C VAL A 62 -1.81 2.85 -10.55
N SER A 63 -2.31 2.62 -11.76
CA SER A 63 -1.64 3.04 -12.99
C SER A 63 -2.22 4.36 -13.45
N ASP A 64 -1.93 5.41 -12.72
CA ASP A 64 -2.47 6.73 -13.05
C ASP A 64 -1.86 7.29 -14.32
N ASP A 65 -0.66 6.86 -14.66
CA ASP A 65 0.01 7.30 -15.87
C ASP A 65 -0.75 6.93 -17.13
N LEU A 66 -1.57 5.90 -17.05
CA LEU A 66 -2.35 5.48 -18.20
C LEU A 66 -3.55 6.37 -18.44
N ALA A 67 -3.88 7.19 -17.47
CA ALA A 67 -4.99 8.13 -17.63
C ALA A 67 -4.63 9.30 -18.51
N ALA A 68 -3.36 9.46 -18.76
CA ALA A 68 -2.90 10.56 -19.57
C ALA A 68 -3.20 10.34 -21.05
#